data_36a9b1e4d96b9ddf3ddd9aa075eaf4f5
#
_entry.id   36a9b1e4d96b9ddf3ddd9aa075eaf4f5
#
_cell.length_a   1.000
_cell.length_b   1.000
_cell.length_c   1.000
_cell.angle_alpha   90.00
_cell.angle_beta   90.00
_cell.angle_gamma   90.00
#
_symmetry.space_group_name_H-M   'P 1'
#
loop_
_entity.id
_entity.type
_entity.pdbx_description
1 polymer ?
#
loop_
_entity_poly.entity_id
_entity_poly.type
_entity_poly.pdbx_seq_one_letter_code
_entity_poly.pdbx_strand_id
1 'polypeptide(L)'
;ERSWTKDVVVDSLVFPLDSLLNFYYPHKRNTSGLGDATLGMKILLYGHPSWTGKEPISIYGGLSLQLPSSRKLNPYRSKSRNVNGVPNQFFDLPVGNGMTRYSYSLFGEFFKYFKNRLVNITWRVEHGKYTREVVNTPVSFLWASETDPDSIISKIGNTFLHQLGDELLLSAMGKLELFPDRLSITAGINSIRTERDFVFSNDITWDNWMVHRIKDGEIVHDTKKTQIRQYILATIHNVHPIKNLGPVLFDIEVGASFPYFTRHTYSFANTWIGVQAYFQAW
;
A
#
# COMPACT_ATOMS: atom_id res chain seq x y z
N GLU A 1 9.40 -20.39 1.61
CA GLU A 1 8.77 -21.11 0.49
C GLU A 1 7.78 -22.13 1.05
N ARG A 2 6.48 -21.91 0.89
CA ARG A 2 5.48 -22.94 1.15
C ARG A 2 5.24 -23.63 -0.18
N SER A 3 5.73 -24.85 -0.33
CA SER A 3 5.35 -25.72 -1.45
C SER A 3 3.87 -26.13 -1.26
N TRP A 4 3.02 -25.74 -2.18
CA TRP A 4 1.65 -26.22 -2.24
C TRP A 4 1.66 -27.58 -2.95
N THR A 5 1.61 -28.64 -2.18
CA THR A 5 1.65 -30.01 -2.69
C THR A 5 0.26 -30.63 -2.82
N LYS A 6 -0.77 -29.85 -3.13
CA LYS A 6 -2.10 -30.40 -3.38
C LYS A 6 -2.31 -30.60 -4.88
N ASP A 7 -2.59 -31.81 -5.27
CA ASP A 7 -3.04 -32.15 -6.61
C ASP A 7 -4.51 -31.76 -6.79
N VAL A 8 -4.82 -31.22 -7.95
CA VAL A 8 -6.21 -30.89 -8.35
C VAL A 8 -6.63 -31.92 -9.39
N VAL A 9 -7.75 -32.58 -9.11
CA VAL A 9 -8.34 -33.58 -10.03
C VAL A 9 -9.38 -32.86 -10.89
N VAL A 10 -9.15 -32.86 -12.20
CA VAL A 10 -10.09 -32.35 -13.21
C VAL A 10 -10.29 -33.45 -14.24
N ASP A 11 -11.51 -33.89 -14.44
CA ASP A 11 -11.88 -34.96 -15.39
C ASP A 11 -11.03 -36.23 -15.28
N SER A 12 -10.78 -36.69 -14.05
CA SER A 12 -9.93 -37.88 -13.74
C SER A 12 -8.45 -37.69 -14.02
N LEU A 13 -8.00 -36.52 -14.43
CA LEU A 13 -6.59 -36.17 -14.56
C LEU A 13 -6.11 -35.44 -13.32
N VAL A 14 -4.98 -35.90 -12.78
CA VAL A 14 -4.33 -35.28 -11.62
C VAL A 14 -3.33 -34.26 -12.10
N PHE A 15 -3.56 -32.99 -11.80
CA PHE A 15 -2.61 -31.91 -12.10
C PHE A 15 -1.98 -31.40 -10.82
N PRO A 16 -0.65 -31.25 -10.77
CA PRO A 16 -0.01 -30.52 -9.67
C PRO A 16 -0.55 -29.09 -9.62
N LEU A 17 -1.01 -28.65 -8.46
CA LEU A 17 -1.55 -27.29 -8.28
C LEU A 17 -0.55 -26.21 -8.73
N ASP A 18 0.75 -26.46 -8.50
CA ASP A 18 1.84 -25.58 -8.95
C ASP A 18 1.88 -25.43 -10.48
N SER A 19 1.61 -26.49 -11.24
CA SER A 19 1.60 -26.44 -12.71
C SER A 19 0.41 -25.62 -13.21
N LEU A 20 -0.77 -25.76 -12.61
CA LEU A 20 -1.95 -24.97 -12.92
C LEU A 20 -1.76 -23.49 -12.54
N LEU A 21 -1.23 -23.24 -11.34
CA LEU A 21 -0.95 -21.86 -10.89
C LEU A 21 0.11 -21.19 -11.74
N ASN A 22 1.17 -21.91 -12.16
CA ASN A 22 2.20 -21.39 -13.05
C ASN A 22 1.66 -21.06 -14.44
N PHE A 23 0.72 -21.85 -14.94
CA PHE A 23 0.09 -21.64 -16.23
C PHE A 23 -0.80 -20.40 -16.24
N TYR A 24 -1.63 -20.20 -15.20
CA TYR A 24 -2.57 -19.08 -15.10
C TYR A 24 -2.00 -17.87 -14.39
N TYR A 25 -1.07 -18.05 -13.45
CA TYR A 25 -0.49 -17.02 -12.60
C TYR A 25 1.03 -17.16 -12.53
N PRO A 26 1.78 -16.64 -13.50
CA PRO A 26 3.23 -16.73 -13.50
C PRO A 26 3.81 -16.12 -12.22
N HIS A 27 4.79 -16.77 -11.60
CA HIS A 27 5.43 -16.36 -10.36
C HIS A 27 6.16 -15.01 -10.48
N LYS A 28 6.63 -14.66 -11.68
CA LYS A 28 7.31 -13.40 -11.94
C LYS A 28 6.39 -12.47 -12.71
N ARG A 29 6.00 -11.40 -12.06
CA ARG A 29 5.23 -10.33 -12.67
C ARG A 29 6.03 -9.05 -12.54
N ASN A 30 6.28 -8.39 -13.64
CA ASN A 30 6.96 -7.11 -13.68
C ASN A 30 6.01 -6.09 -14.28
N THR A 31 5.94 -4.95 -13.62
CA THR A 31 5.25 -3.79 -14.16
C THR A 31 6.11 -2.56 -13.96
N SER A 32 6.02 -1.64 -14.90
CA SER A 32 6.68 -0.33 -14.82
C SER A 32 5.70 0.74 -15.27
N GLY A 33 5.78 1.91 -14.69
CA GLY A 33 4.93 3.04 -15.06
C GLY A 33 4.87 4.08 -13.94
N LEU A 34 4.18 5.17 -14.24
CA LEU A 34 3.85 6.17 -13.23
C LEU A 34 2.69 5.69 -12.39
N GLY A 35 2.81 5.84 -11.08
CA GLY A 35 1.72 5.63 -10.13
C GLY A 35 0.72 6.76 -10.16
N ASP A 36 -0.25 6.70 -9.26
CA ASP A 36 -1.24 7.77 -9.10
C ASP A 36 -0.59 9.03 -8.56
N ALA A 37 -0.90 10.17 -9.17
CA ALA A 37 -0.38 11.47 -8.74
C ALA A 37 -1.09 11.93 -7.47
N THR A 38 -0.34 12.46 -6.52
CA THR A 38 -0.89 13.01 -5.28
C THR A 38 -0.52 14.48 -5.14
N LEU A 39 -1.52 15.31 -4.91
CA LEU A 39 -1.39 16.72 -4.54
C LEU A 39 -1.78 16.88 -3.08
N GLY A 40 -0.98 17.60 -2.31
CA GLY A 40 -1.25 17.79 -0.89
C GLY A 40 -0.91 19.19 -0.40
N MET A 41 -1.61 19.61 0.66
CA MET A 41 -1.38 20.84 1.37
C MET A 41 -1.27 20.56 2.87
N LYS A 42 -0.32 21.21 3.51
CA LYS A 42 -0.08 21.12 4.95
C LYS A 42 -0.09 22.51 5.55
N ILE A 43 -0.85 22.73 6.61
CA ILE A 43 -1.03 24.01 7.28
C ILE A 43 -0.65 23.82 8.75
N LEU A 44 0.16 24.72 9.28
CA LEU A 44 0.47 24.79 10.72
C LEU A 44 -0.76 25.33 11.48
N LEU A 45 -1.26 24.54 12.42
CA LEU A 45 -2.42 24.90 13.24
C LEU A 45 -2.02 25.43 14.62
N TYR A 46 -0.93 24.88 15.18
CA TYR A 46 -0.43 25.24 16.50
C TYR A 46 1.08 25.11 16.58
N GLY A 47 1.70 26.00 17.40
CA GLY A 47 3.13 26.01 17.63
C GLY A 47 3.92 26.73 16.56
N HIS A 48 5.20 26.43 16.49
CA HIS A 48 6.11 26.94 15.46
C HIS A 48 6.66 25.76 14.65
N PRO A 49 7.01 25.97 13.38
CA PRO A 49 7.67 24.91 12.62
C PRO A 49 8.90 24.37 13.35
N SER A 50 9.07 23.05 13.37
CA SER A 50 10.13 22.38 14.14
C SER A 50 11.56 22.88 13.81
N TRP A 51 11.78 23.34 12.57
CA TRP A 51 13.07 23.91 12.14
C TRP A 51 13.39 25.27 12.76
N THR A 52 12.43 25.96 13.40
CA THR A 52 12.68 27.24 14.06
C THR A 52 13.22 27.10 15.47
N GLY A 53 13.08 25.91 16.07
CA GLY A 53 13.54 25.62 17.44
C GLY A 53 12.84 26.43 18.54
N LYS A 54 11.79 27.22 18.24
CA LYS A 54 11.16 28.12 19.21
C LYS A 54 10.26 27.40 20.22
N GLU A 55 9.49 26.44 19.76
CA GLU A 55 8.56 25.68 20.61
C GLU A 55 8.73 24.17 20.39
N PRO A 56 8.59 23.37 21.46
CA PRO A 56 8.81 21.94 21.37
C PRO A 56 7.67 21.17 20.67
N ILE A 57 6.52 21.82 20.46
CA ILE A 57 5.32 21.18 19.89
C ILE A 57 4.86 21.93 18.65
N SER A 58 4.57 21.18 17.60
CA SER A 58 3.96 21.67 16.38
C SER A 58 2.82 20.74 15.96
N ILE A 59 1.69 21.31 15.58
CA ILE A 59 0.52 20.55 15.09
C ILE A 59 0.12 21.11 13.74
N TYR A 60 -0.10 20.22 12.78
CA TYR A 60 -0.43 20.55 11.41
C TYR A 60 -1.72 19.84 10.97
N GLY A 61 -2.53 20.53 10.20
CA GLY A 61 -3.61 19.95 9.40
C GLY A 61 -3.15 19.69 7.97
N GLY A 62 -3.58 18.61 7.37
CA GLY A 62 -3.26 18.27 5.99
C GLY A 62 -4.48 17.87 5.19
N LEU A 63 -4.49 18.26 3.92
CA LEU A 63 -5.44 17.79 2.91
C LEU A 63 -4.66 17.21 1.75
N SER A 64 -5.11 16.09 1.19
CA SER A 64 -4.51 15.56 -0.03
C SER A 64 -5.56 15.01 -0.99
N LEU A 65 -5.23 15.07 -2.27
CA LEU A 65 -6.00 14.56 -3.39
C LEU A 65 -5.09 13.66 -4.23
N GLN A 66 -5.42 12.39 -4.33
CA GLN A 66 -4.80 11.45 -5.25
C GLN A 66 -5.65 11.35 -6.50
N LEU A 67 -5.02 11.52 -7.64
CA LEU A 67 -5.65 11.43 -8.96
C LEU A 67 -5.29 10.10 -9.63
N PRO A 68 -6.22 9.44 -10.31
CA PRO A 68 -6.00 8.15 -10.97
C PRO A 68 -5.21 8.33 -12.26
N SER A 69 -3.94 8.72 -12.15
CA SER A 69 -3.05 8.94 -13.28
C SER A 69 -2.32 7.68 -13.74
N SER A 70 -2.37 6.62 -12.94
CA SER A 70 -1.79 5.33 -13.30
C SER A 70 -2.57 4.63 -14.40
N ARG A 71 -1.88 3.73 -15.13
CA ARG A 71 -2.52 2.92 -16.17
C ARG A 71 -3.58 2.00 -15.54
N LYS A 72 -4.84 2.17 -15.97
CA LYS A 72 -5.93 1.25 -15.62
C LYS A 72 -5.77 -0.05 -16.41
N LEU A 73 -5.75 -1.17 -15.70
CA LEU A 73 -5.77 -2.48 -16.32
C LEU A 73 -7.20 -2.78 -16.80
N ASN A 74 -7.31 -3.21 -18.05
CA ASN A 74 -8.58 -3.56 -18.66
C ASN A 74 -8.46 -4.91 -19.38
N PRO A 75 -8.62 -6.02 -18.66
CA PRO A 75 -8.45 -7.36 -19.21
C PRO A 75 -9.44 -7.67 -20.35
N TYR A 76 -10.61 -7.06 -20.40
CA TYR A 76 -11.57 -7.28 -21.49
C TYR A 76 -11.16 -6.66 -22.81
N ARG A 77 -10.49 -5.51 -22.77
CA ARG A 77 -10.12 -4.77 -23.98
C ARG A 77 -8.73 -5.12 -24.48
N SER A 78 -8.02 -6.00 -23.79
CA SER A 78 -6.72 -6.46 -24.27
C SER A 78 -6.91 -7.27 -25.55
N LYS A 79 -6.41 -6.73 -26.66
CA LYS A 79 -6.32 -7.45 -27.96
C LYS A 79 -5.14 -8.41 -27.98
N SER A 80 -4.16 -8.20 -27.12
CA SER A 80 -2.96 -9.03 -27.01
C SER A 80 -3.24 -10.21 -26.11
N ARG A 81 -3.00 -11.41 -26.62
CA ARG A 81 -3.15 -12.66 -25.88
C ARG A 81 -1.84 -13.43 -25.92
N ASN A 82 -1.54 -14.16 -24.87
CA ASN A 82 -0.43 -15.10 -24.88
C ASN A 82 -0.75 -16.32 -25.77
N VAL A 83 0.22 -17.23 -25.90
CA VAL A 83 0.09 -18.47 -26.70
C VAL A 83 -1.09 -19.35 -26.29
N ASN A 84 -1.59 -19.19 -25.06
CA ASN A 84 -2.71 -19.95 -24.51
C ASN A 84 -4.05 -19.20 -24.64
N GLY A 85 -4.10 -18.09 -25.35
CA GLY A 85 -5.30 -17.29 -25.55
C GLY A 85 -5.69 -16.40 -24.39
N VAL A 86 -4.91 -16.36 -23.30
CA VAL A 86 -5.18 -15.54 -22.10
C VAL A 86 -4.76 -14.09 -22.38
N PRO A 87 -5.58 -13.07 -22.02
CA PRO A 87 -5.21 -11.68 -22.20
C PRO A 87 -3.91 -11.33 -21.46
N ASN A 88 -2.94 -10.73 -22.13
CA ASN A 88 -1.64 -10.39 -21.53
C ASN A 88 -1.78 -9.46 -20.31
N GLN A 89 -2.72 -8.52 -20.35
CA GLN A 89 -2.97 -7.61 -19.21
C GLN A 89 -3.46 -8.31 -17.95
N PHE A 90 -3.90 -9.55 -18.05
CA PHE A 90 -4.27 -10.34 -16.88
C PHE A 90 -3.10 -10.59 -15.93
N PHE A 91 -1.89 -10.64 -16.46
CA PHE A 91 -0.67 -10.87 -15.69
C PHE A 91 0.04 -9.58 -15.26
N ASP A 92 -0.40 -8.43 -15.76
CA ASP A 92 0.18 -7.15 -15.35
C ASP A 92 -0.22 -6.82 -13.90
N LEU A 93 0.69 -6.23 -13.16
CA LEU A 93 0.39 -5.66 -11.84
C LEU A 93 -0.03 -4.21 -12.01
N PRO A 94 -1.06 -3.74 -11.29
CA PRO A 94 -1.40 -2.33 -11.29
C PRO A 94 -0.28 -1.52 -10.63
N VAL A 95 0.05 -0.38 -11.22
CA VAL A 95 1.04 0.56 -10.66
C VAL A 95 0.39 1.47 -9.61
N GLY A 96 -0.92 1.73 -9.77
CA GLY A 96 -1.76 2.46 -8.82
C GLY A 96 -3.12 1.78 -8.67
N ASN A 97 -3.98 2.33 -7.82
CA ASN A 97 -5.33 1.79 -7.63
C ASN A 97 -6.34 2.31 -8.69
N GLY A 98 -5.95 3.32 -9.46
CA GLY A 98 -6.77 3.89 -10.53
C GLY A 98 -8.03 4.59 -10.03
N MET A 99 -8.09 4.96 -8.77
CA MET A 99 -9.23 5.65 -8.14
C MET A 99 -8.82 6.99 -7.56
N THR A 100 -9.73 7.95 -7.61
CA THR A 100 -9.53 9.22 -6.93
C THR A 100 -9.69 9.01 -5.43
N ARG A 101 -8.71 9.50 -4.64
CA ARG A 101 -8.75 9.48 -3.18
C ARG A 101 -8.56 10.89 -2.64
N TYR A 102 -9.39 11.30 -1.73
CA TYR A 102 -9.20 12.50 -0.94
C TYR A 102 -8.97 12.12 0.52
N SER A 103 -8.05 12.82 1.16
CA SER A 103 -7.78 12.57 2.57
C SER A 103 -7.58 13.86 3.35
N TYR A 104 -7.87 13.75 4.64
CA TYR A 104 -7.55 14.76 5.63
C TYR A 104 -6.71 14.13 6.73
N SER A 105 -5.74 14.89 7.22
CA SER A 105 -4.81 14.40 8.23
C SER A 105 -4.56 15.43 9.31
N LEU A 106 -4.30 14.91 10.50
CA LEU A 106 -3.74 15.65 11.61
C LEU A 106 -2.38 15.04 11.94
N PHE A 107 -1.38 15.87 12.12
CA PHE A 107 -0.01 15.42 12.30
C PHE A 107 0.67 16.33 13.33
N GLY A 108 1.37 15.73 14.26
CA GLY A 108 2.07 16.44 15.32
C GLY A 108 3.51 16.04 15.43
N GLU A 109 4.30 17.00 15.87
CA GLU A 109 5.71 16.84 16.16
C GLU A 109 5.98 17.38 17.57
N PHE A 110 6.75 16.62 18.34
CA PHE A 110 7.34 17.05 19.58
C PHE A 110 8.83 16.84 19.52
N PHE A 111 9.62 17.86 19.80
CA PHE A 111 11.07 17.75 19.88
C PHE A 111 11.59 18.42 21.15
N LYS A 112 12.59 17.80 21.75
CA LYS A 112 13.24 18.33 22.93
C LYS A 112 14.67 17.83 23.05
N TYR A 113 15.56 18.69 23.48
CA TYR A 113 16.94 18.33 23.79
C TYR A 113 17.06 17.91 25.26
N PHE A 114 17.60 16.71 25.48
CA PHE A 114 17.98 16.18 26.78
C PHE A 114 19.47 15.93 26.80
N LYS A 115 20.22 16.68 27.60
CA LYS A 115 21.68 16.54 27.71
C LYS A 115 22.36 16.49 26.33
N ASN A 116 22.07 17.45 25.48
CA ASN A 116 22.55 17.57 24.09
C ASN A 116 22.14 16.44 23.13
N ARG A 117 21.15 15.64 23.47
CA ARG A 117 20.56 14.63 22.57
C ARG A 117 19.17 15.06 22.19
N LEU A 118 18.90 15.00 20.89
CA LEU A 118 17.57 15.30 20.38
C LEU A 118 16.66 14.07 20.56
N VAL A 119 15.50 14.32 21.17
CA VAL A 119 14.35 13.42 21.16
C VAL A 119 13.28 14.06 20.29
N ASN A 120 12.83 13.34 19.28
CA ASN A 120 11.75 13.77 18.41
C ASN A 120 10.66 12.69 18.42
N ILE A 121 9.42 13.08 18.66
CA ILE A 121 8.25 12.22 18.58
C ILE A 121 7.32 12.81 17.55
N THR A 122 6.93 12.01 16.56
CA THR A 122 5.97 12.39 15.54
C THR A 122 4.78 11.44 15.55
N TRP A 123 3.61 11.97 15.26
CA TRP A 123 2.41 11.17 15.10
C TRP A 123 1.56 11.71 13.95
N ARG A 124 0.79 10.83 13.33
CA ARG A 124 -0.11 11.15 12.23
C ARG A 124 -1.39 10.34 12.36
N VAL A 125 -2.50 11.02 12.17
CA VAL A 125 -3.82 10.42 11.97
C VAL A 125 -4.29 10.91 10.61
N GLU A 126 -4.68 9.99 9.74
CA GLU A 126 -5.20 10.32 8.41
C GLU A 126 -6.41 9.47 8.12
N HIS A 127 -7.46 10.10 7.60
CA HIS A 127 -8.62 9.42 7.05
C HIS A 127 -8.72 9.72 5.56
N GLY A 128 -8.79 8.66 4.75
CA GLY A 128 -8.90 8.72 3.30
C GLY A 128 -10.19 8.10 2.81
N LYS A 129 -10.80 8.72 1.82
CA LYS A 129 -11.98 8.24 1.12
C LYS A 129 -11.73 8.11 -0.36
N TYR A 130 -12.25 7.07 -0.95
CA TYR A 130 -12.20 6.83 -2.38
C TYR A 130 -13.52 7.21 -3.05
N THR A 131 -13.45 7.75 -4.26
CA THR A 131 -14.63 7.96 -5.10
C THR A 131 -15.08 6.64 -5.72
N ARG A 132 -16.33 6.61 -6.15
CA ARG A 132 -16.87 5.50 -6.95
C ARG A 132 -16.34 5.58 -8.37
N GLU A 133 -15.93 4.45 -8.89
CA GLU A 133 -15.44 4.33 -10.27
C GLU A 133 -16.16 3.22 -11.00
N VAL A 134 -16.34 3.39 -12.30
CA VAL A 134 -16.86 2.34 -13.18
C VAL A 134 -15.70 1.41 -13.54
N VAL A 135 -15.86 0.14 -13.18
CA VAL A 135 -14.86 -0.91 -13.43
C VAL A 135 -15.44 -1.93 -14.39
N ASN A 136 -14.61 -2.47 -15.28
CA ASN A 136 -15.05 -3.56 -16.14
C ASN A 136 -15.11 -4.86 -15.35
N THR A 137 -16.12 -5.66 -15.63
CA THR A 137 -16.25 -7.00 -15.02
C THR A 137 -15.03 -7.86 -15.37
N PRO A 138 -14.30 -8.42 -14.38
CA PRO A 138 -13.02 -9.10 -14.63
C PRO A 138 -13.18 -10.39 -15.45
N VAL A 139 -12.45 -10.51 -16.54
CA VAL A 139 -12.42 -11.75 -17.38
C VAL A 139 -11.91 -12.96 -16.62
N SER A 140 -11.07 -12.74 -15.61
CA SER A 140 -10.50 -13.82 -14.80
C SER A 140 -11.53 -14.72 -14.13
N PHE A 141 -12.67 -14.17 -13.75
CA PHE A 141 -13.76 -14.97 -13.20
C PHE A 141 -14.46 -15.82 -14.26
N LEU A 142 -14.40 -15.40 -15.51
CA LEU A 142 -15.02 -16.07 -16.62
C LEU A 142 -14.21 -17.28 -17.09
N TRP A 143 -12.89 -17.24 -16.94
CA TRP A 143 -11.99 -18.32 -17.33
C TRP A 143 -11.86 -19.43 -16.26
N ALA A 144 -12.13 -19.10 -15.02
CA ALA A 144 -12.06 -20.05 -13.92
C ALA A 144 -13.38 -20.79 -13.67
N SER A 145 -14.47 -20.38 -14.33
CA SER A 145 -15.76 -21.04 -14.25
C SER A 145 -16.03 -21.78 -15.57
N GLU A 146 -16.49 -23.01 -15.50
CA GLU A 146 -17.02 -23.76 -16.65
C GLU A 146 -18.33 -23.13 -17.18
N THR A 147 -18.79 -22.06 -16.53
CA THR A 147 -19.99 -21.34 -16.87
C THR A 147 -19.72 -20.42 -18.07
N ASP A 148 -20.62 -20.41 -19.02
CA ASP A 148 -20.56 -19.51 -20.17
C ASP A 148 -20.33 -18.05 -19.73
N PRO A 149 -19.24 -17.40 -20.21
CA PRO A 149 -18.94 -16.01 -19.91
C PRO A 149 -20.11 -15.05 -20.13
N ASP A 150 -20.87 -15.24 -21.18
CA ASP A 150 -22.02 -14.41 -21.54
C ASP A 150 -23.13 -14.49 -20.49
N SER A 151 -23.29 -15.63 -19.83
CA SER A 151 -24.27 -15.79 -18.76
C SER A 151 -23.92 -14.99 -17.51
N ILE A 152 -22.64 -14.84 -17.18
CA ILE A 152 -22.18 -14.03 -16.07
C ILE A 152 -22.29 -12.54 -16.41
N ILE A 153 -21.87 -12.14 -17.60
CA ILE A 153 -22.01 -10.76 -18.09
C ILE A 153 -23.49 -10.34 -18.12
N SER A 154 -24.39 -11.23 -18.53
CA SER A 154 -25.83 -10.92 -18.54
C SER A 154 -26.40 -10.66 -17.16
N LYS A 155 -25.87 -11.28 -16.11
CA LYS A 155 -26.29 -11.07 -14.72
C LYS A 155 -25.64 -9.83 -14.08
N ILE A 156 -24.33 -9.69 -14.21
CA ILE A 156 -23.55 -8.67 -13.52
C ILE A 156 -23.50 -7.37 -14.31
N GLY A 157 -23.48 -7.48 -15.65
CA GLY A 157 -23.20 -6.39 -16.59
C GLY A 157 -21.76 -6.38 -17.09
N ASN A 158 -21.50 -5.65 -18.16
CA ASN A 158 -20.16 -5.43 -18.69
C ASN A 158 -19.27 -4.61 -17.75
N THR A 159 -19.90 -3.79 -16.94
CA THR A 159 -19.27 -2.90 -15.96
C THR A 159 -20.08 -2.89 -14.67
N PHE A 160 -19.42 -2.56 -13.59
CA PHE A 160 -20.04 -2.33 -12.29
C PHE A 160 -19.39 -1.12 -11.61
N LEU A 161 -20.05 -0.56 -10.61
CA LEU A 161 -19.48 0.47 -9.77
C LEU A 161 -18.68 -0.16 -8.64
N HIS A 162 -17.47 0.32 -8.42
CA HIS A 162 -16.61 -0.09 -7.32
C HIS A 162 -16.10 1.12 -6.57
N GLN A 163 -16.12 1.05 -5.25
CA GLN A 163 -15.53 2.03 -4.35
C GLN A 163 -14.71 1.27 -3.32
N LEU A 164 -13.43 1.59 -3.22
CA LEU A 164 -12.60 1.06 -2.15
C LEU A 164 -13.09 1.59 -0.80
N GLY A 165 -12.98 0.76 0.23
CA GLY A 165 -13.34 1.14 1.59
C GLY A 165 -12.54 2.30 2.12
N ASP A 166 -13.14 3.08 3.01
CA ASP A 166 -12.47 4.18 3.69
C ASP A 166 -11.23 3.68 4.43
N GLU A 167 -10.17 4.49 4.43
CA GLU A 167 -8.88 4.15 5.01
C GLU A 167 -8.58 5.03 6.22
N LEU A 168 -8.23 4.41 7.34
CA LEU A 168 -7.71 5.09 8.53
C LEU A 168 -6.23 4.70 8.72
N LEU A 169 -5.35 5.68 8.68
CA LEU A 169 -3.93 5.53 8.97
C LEU A 169 -3.62 6.19 10.30
N LEU A 170 -2.98 5.43 11.19
CA LEU A 170 -2.43 5.90 12.46
C LEU A 170 -0.95 5.59 12.46
N SER A 171 -0.12 6.58 12.77
CA SER A 171 1.34 6.41 12.82
C SER A 171 1.89 7.14 14.03
N ALA A 172 2.84 6.52 14.70
CA ALA A 172 3.61 7.14 15.77
C ALA A 172 5.07 6.71 15.67
N MET A 173 5.99 7.66 15.79
CA MET A 173 7.42 7.45 15.71
C MET A 173 8.14 8.20 16.83
N GLY A 174 9.17 7.57 17.38
CA GLY A 174 10.13 8.21 18.29
C GLY A 174 11.54 8.11 17.69
N LYS A 175 12.20 9.24 17.53
CA LYS A 175 13.63 9.34 17.14
C LYS A 175 14.43 9.79 18.34
N LEU A 176 15.47 9.05 18.65
CA LEU A 176 16.47 9.40 19.67
C LEU A 176 17.83 9.52 19.04
N GLU A 177 18.46 10.66 19.20
CA GLU A 177 19.83 10.88 18.81
C GLU A 177 20.77 10.29 19.87
N LEU A 178 21.48 9.21 19.52
CA LEU A 178 22.42 8.55 20.44
C LEU A 178 23.74 9.29 20.52
N PHE A 179 24.26 9.71 19.37
CA PHE A 179 25.45 10.56 19.25
C PHE A 179 25.05 11.80 18.47
N PRO A 180 25.18 13.00 19.05
CA PRO A 180 24.80 14.24 18.41
C PRO A 180 25.39 14.36 17.00
N ASP A 181 24.55 14.68 16.03
CA ASP A 181 24.89 14.86 14.61
C ASP A 181 25.57 13.65 13.94
N ARG A 182 25.53 12.45 14.56
CA ARG A 182 26.22 11.26 14.05
C ARG A 182 25.35 10.03 13.92
N LEU A 183 24.58 9.71 14.94
CA LEU A 183 23.79 8.49 14.97
C LEU A 183 22.46 8.73 15.66
N SER A 184 21.39 8.40 14.98
CA SER A 184 20.06 8.35 15.58
C SER A 184 19.41 6.99 15.39
N ILE A 185 18.52 6.65 16.33
CA ILE A 185 17.63 5.49 16.22
C ILE A 185 16.20 6.01 16.21
N THR A 186 15.42 5.50 15.26
CA THR A 186 13.98 5.75 15.17
C THR A 186 13.27 4.42 15.34
N ALA A 187 12.26 4.40 16.19
CA ALA A 187 11.34 3.27 16.31
C ALA A 187 9.91 3.78 16.17
N GLY A 188 9.03 2.96 15.62
CA GLY A 188 7.67 3.40 15.41
C GLY A 188 6.70 2.27 15.09
N ILE A 189 5.43 2.66 15.07
CA ILE A 189 4.31 1.82 14.73
C ILE A 189 3.46 2.53 13.68
N ASN A 190 2.97 1.76 12.72
CA ASN A 190 2.06 2.21 11.69
C ASN A 190 0.87 1.25 11.64
N SER A 191 -0.34 1.76 11.72
CA SER A 191 -1.59 1.02 11.62
C SER A 191 -2.38 1.55 10.44
N ILE A 192 -2.74 0.66 9.52
CA ILE A 192 -3.62 0.94 8.39
C ILE A 192 -4.83 0.04 8.55
N ARG A 193 -6.01 0.65 8.60
CA ARG A 193 -7.29 -0.03 8.59
C ARG A 193 -8.08 0.45 7.40
N THR A 194 -8.51 -0.47 6.56
CA THR A 194 -9.39 -0.21 5.43
C THR A 194 -10.75 -0.84 5.73
N GLU A 195 -11.82 -0.09 5.61
CA GLU A 195 -13.19 -0.61 5.72
C GLU A 195 -13.53 -1.47 4.48
N ARG A 196 -14.70 -2.07 4.47
CA ARG A 196 -15.14 -2.89 3.33
C ARG A 196 -15.35 -2.04 2.09
N ASP A 197 -15.01 -2.62 0.95
CA ASP A 197 -15.34 -2.05 -0.36
C ASP A 197 -16.86 -2.05 -0.59
N PHE A 198 -17.30 -1.20 -1.49
CA PHE A 198 -18.67 -1.19 -1.99
C PHE A 198 -18.65 -1.57 -3.47
N VAL A 199 -19.44 -2.56 -3.81
CA VAL A 199 -19.62 -3.04 -5.17
C VAL A 199 -21.10 -2.93 -5.50
N PHE A 200 -21.41 -2.43 -6.69
CA PHE A 200 -22.78 -2.27 -7.18
C PHE A 200 -22.84 -2.73 -8.64
N SER A 201 -23.48 -3.85 -8.85
CA SER A 201 -23.76 -4.42 -10.17
C SER A 201 -25.28 -4.64 -10.35
N ASN A 202 -25.63 -5.40 -11.35
CA ASN A 202 -27.03 -5.84 -11.56
C ASN A 202 -27.40 -7.05 -10.67
N ASP A 203 -26.45 -7.65 -9.96
CA ASP A 203 -26.65 -8.82 -9.10
C ASP A 203 -26.13 -8.57 -7.68
N ILE A 204 -27.04 -8.32 -6.75
CA ILE A 204 -26.73 -8.07 -5.34
C ILE A 204 -26.05 -9.27 -4.65
N THR A 205 -26.30 -10.48 -5.12
CA THR A 205 -25.67 -11.70 -4.55
C THR A 205 -24.19 -11.72 -4.91
N TRP A 206 -23.88 -11.38 -6.14
CA TRP A 206 -22.51 -11.23 -6.60
C TRP A 206 -21.81 -10.07 -5.92
N ASP A 207 -22.47 -8.92 -5.75
CA ASP A 207 -21.92 -7.76 -5.04
C ASP A 207 -21.48 -8.13 -3.62
N ASN A 208 -22.36 -8.80 -2.87
CA ASN A 208 -22.03 -9.29 -1.53
C ASN A 208 -20.89 -10.31 -1.55
N TRP A 209 -20.90 -11.22 -2.52
CA TRP A 209 -19.86 -12.24 -2.66
C TRP A 209 -18.48 -11.65 -2.95
N MET A 210 -18.42 -10.57 -3.71
CA MET A 210 -17.16 -9.84 -4.01
C MET A 210 -16.57 -9.17 -2.78
N VAL A 211 -17.41 -8.69 -1.87
CA VAL A 211 -16.99 -7.91 -0.70
C VAL A 211 -16.72 -8.79 0.50
N HIS A 212 -17.56 -9.81 0.71
CA HIS A 212 -17.48 -10.65 1.90
C HIS A 212 -18.05 -12.04 1.65
N ARG A 213 -17.28 -13.08 1.95
CA ARG A 213 -17.71 -14.47 1.79
C ARG A 213 -17.52 -15.25 3.07
N ILE A 214 -18.56 -16.03 3.40
CA ILE A 214 -18.53 -16.98 4.50
C ILE A 214 -18.73 -18.38 3.90
N LYS A 215 -17.93 -19.35 4.35
CA LYS A 215 -18.07 -20.76 4.03
C LYS A 215 -17.96 -21.55 5.33
N ASP A 216 -18.93 -22.43 5.59
CA ASP A 216 -18.97 -23.29 6.78
C ASP A 216 -18.86 -22.51 8.12
N GLY A 217 -19.40 -21.29 8.18
CA GLY A 217 -19.32 -20.40 9.34
C GLY A 217 -18.04 -19.60 9.47
N GLU A 218 -17.06 -19.82 8.60
CA GLU A 218 -15.80 -19.10 8.60
C GLU A 218 -15.74 -18.05 7.48
N ILE A 219 -15.10 -16.90 7.79
CA ILE A 219 -14.87 -15.83 6.80
C ILE A 219 -13.70 -16.26 5.91
N VAL A 220 -14.01 -16.63 4.66
CA VAL A 220 -13.00 -17.02 3.67
C VAL A 220 -12.51 -15.86 2.83
N HIS A 221 -13.25 -14.76 2.79
CA HIS A 221 -12.86 -13.53 2.11
C HIS A 221 -13.52 -12.32 2.78
N ASP A 222 -12.78 -11.24 2.93
CA ASP A 222 -13.28 -9.94 3.37
C ASP A 222 -12.37 -8.85 2.78
N THR A 223 -12.94 -7.85 2.14
CA THR A 223 -12.18 -6.70 1.63
C THR A 223 -11.73 -5.76 2.74
N LYS A 224 -12.37 -5.84 3.93
CA LYS A 224 -11.91 -5.13 5.12
C LYS A 224 -10.52 -5.63 5.55
N LYS A 225 -9.56 -4.71 5.65
CA LYS A 225 -8.16 -5.03 5.94
C LYS A 225 -7.69 -4.30 7.18
N THR A 226 -6.82 -4.94 7.94
CA THR A 226 -6.10 -4.28 9.03
C THR A 226 -4.65 -4.75 9.01
N GLN A 227 -3.73 -3.80 9.06
CA GLN A 227 -2.31 -4.06 9.14
C GLN A 227 -1.70 -3.15 10.19
N ILE A 228 -0.99 -3.74 11.15
CA ILE A 228 -0.18 -3.01 12.12
C ILE A 228 1.26 -3.46 11.92
N ARG A 229 2.16 -2.51 11.70
CA ARG A 229 3.58 -2.75 11.48
C ARG A 229 4.40 -1.98 12.49
N GLN A 230 5.44 -2.60 12.97
CA GLN A 230 6.50 -1.96 13.72
C GLN A 230 7.71 -1.78 12.82
N TYR A 231 8.49 -0.74 13.07
CA TYR A 231 9.74 -0.53 12.37
C TYR A 231 10.79 0.04 13.29
N ILE A 232 12.02 -0.22 12.94
CA ILE A 232 13.22 0.33 13.56
C ILE A 232 14.16 0.79 12.46
N LEU A 233 14.78 1.93 12.68
CA LEU A 233 15.66 2.58 11.72
C LEU A 233 16.88 3.14 12.48
N ALA A 234 18.06 2.82 12.02
CA ALA A 234 19.30 3.48 12.42
C ALA A 234 19.75 4.41 11.30
N THR A 235 20.03 5.67 11.64
CA THR A 235 20.53 6.65 10.67
C THR A 235 21.90 7.16 11.11
N ILE A 236 22.88 6.99 10.24
CA ILE A 236 24.23 7.57 10.38
C ILE A 236 24.23 8.90 9.64
N HIS A 237 24.51 9.97 10.34
CA HIS A 237 24.51 11.32 9.81
C HIS A 237 25.94 11.76 9.44
N ASN A 238 26.14 12.31 8.25
CA ASN A 238 27.34 12.97 7.82
C ASN A 238 27.04 14.42 7.43
N VAL A 239 26.41 15.15 8.36
CA VAL A 239 25.92 16.53 8.14
C VAL A 239 26.56 17.54 9.09
N HIS A 240 27.60 17.13 9.85
CA HIS A 240 28.25 18.02 10.80
C HIS A 240 29.07 19.09 10.09
N PRO A 241 28.93 20.38 10.43
CA PRO A 241 29.53 21.48 9.66
C PRO A 241 31.07 21.46 9.61
N ILE A 242 31.76 20.81 10.54
CA ILE A 242 33.24 20.84 10.65
C ILE A 242 33.88 19.46 10.49
N LYS A 243 33.13 18.36 10.70
CA LYS A 243 33.66 16.99 10.79
C LYS A 243 32.94 16.04 9.84
N ASN A 244 32.82 16.42 8.56
CA ASN A 244 32.19 15.55 7.55
C ASN A 244 33.24 14.61 6.91
N LEU A 245 32.75 13.47 6.46
CA LEU A 245 33.49 12.55 5.60
C LEU A 245 33.31 12.99 4.15
N GLY A 246 34.33 13.67 3.59
CA GLY A 246 34.30 14.15 2.21
C GLY A 246 33.48 15.43 1.99
N PRO A 247 33.33 15.86 0.75
CA PRO A 247 32.72 17.14 0.38
C PRO A 247 31.19 17.08 0.31
N VAL A 248 30.58 15.89 0.30
CA VAL A 248 29.13 15.69 0.17
C VAL A 248 28.52 15.37 1.53
N LEU A 249 27.46 16.09 1.88
CA LEU A 249 26.66 15.79 3.05
C LEU A 249 25.72 14.63 2.72
N PHE A 250 25.64 13.63 3.59
CA PHE A 250 24.77 12.48 3.39
C PHE A 250 24.30 11.86 4.69
N ASP A 251 23.18 11.15 4.59
CA ASP A 251 22.70 10.21 5.61
C ASP A 251 22.70 8.79 5.05
N ILE A 252 23.08 7.82 5.88
CA ILE A 252 22.92 6.40 5.59
C ILE A 252 21.88 5.85 6.56
N GLU A 253 20.86 5.22 6.00
CA GLU A 253 19.77 4.62 6.75
C GLU A 253 19.78 3.11 6.61
N VAL A 254 19.67 2.41 7.73
CA VAL A 254 19.48 0.95 7.77
C VAL A 254 18.24 0.68 8.60
N GLY A 255 17.25 0.06 7.98
CA GLY A 255 15.97 -0.14 8.61
C GLY A 255 15.39 -1.52 8.43
N ALA A 256 14.46 -1.86 9.31
CA ALA A 256 13.66 -3.06 9.23
C ALA A 256 12.21 -2.76 9.65
N SER A 257 11.27 -3.45 9.05
CA SER A 257 9.86 -3.36 9.37
C SER A 257 9.26 -4.75 9.49
N PHE A 258 8.46 -4.95 10.54
CA PHE A 258 7.88 -6.23 10.91
C PHE A 258 6.36 -6.12 11.02
N PRO A 259 5.59 -7.10 10.55
CA PRO A 259 4.17 -7.18 10.82
C PRO A 259 3.95 -7.53 12.30
N TYR A 260 3.19 -6.71 13.01
CA TYR A 260 2.74 -7.01 14.37
C TYR A 260 1.38 -7.72 14.34
N PHE A 261 0.47 -7.21 13.51
CA PHE A 261 -0.86 -7.77 13.30
C PHE A 261 -1.29 -7.57 11.84
N THR A 262 -1.83 -8.61 11.24
CA THR A 262 -2.39 -8.55 9.89
C THR A 262 -3.71 -9.32 9.83
N ARG A 263 -4.71 -8.72 9.18
CA ARG A 263 -5.99 -9.36 8.93
C ARG A 263 -6.42 -9.06 7.49
N HIS A 264 -6.70 -10.12 6.72
CA HIS A 264 -7.11 -10.08 5.32
C HIS A 264 -6.13 -9.29 4.41
N THR A 265 -4.85 -9.28 4.76
CA THR A 265 -3.79 -8.65 3.97
C THR A 265 -2.49 -9.45 4.11
N TYR A 266 -1.52 -9.14 3.26
CA TYR A 266 -0.23 -9.84 3.27
C TYR A 266 0.58 -9.50 4.52
N SER A 267 1.20 -10.54 5.09
CA SER A 267 2.15 -10.43 6.20
C SER A 267 3.56 -10.62 5.65
N PHE A 268 4.37 -9.56 5.69
CA PHE A 268 5.76 -9.61 5.24
C PHE A 268 6.64 -8.72 6.11
N ALA A 269 7.88 -9.15 6.31
CA ALA A 269 8.95 -8.33 6.87
C ALA A 269 9.82 -7.82 5.73
N ASN A 270 10.36 -6.63 5.89
CA ASN A 270 11.32 -6.07 4.96
C ASN A 270 12.46 -5.36 5.68
N THR A 271 13.62 -5.36 5.05
CA THR A 271 14.79 -4.59 5.45
C THR A 271 15.21 -3.71 4.29
N TRP A 272 15.78 -2.55 4.58
CA TRP A 272 16.28 -1.64 3.55
C TRP A 272 17.54 -0.95 4.00
N ILE A 273 18.29 -0.51 3.02
CA ILE A 273 19.41 0.42 3.19
C ILE A 273 19.13 1.58 2.24
N GLY A 274 19.21 2.80 2.77
CA GLY A 274 19.03 4.03 2.01
C GLY A 274 20.24 4.93 2.15
N VAL A 275 20.51 5.71 1.12
CA VAL A 275 21.49 6.80 1.16
C VAL A 275 20.80 8.05 0.65
N GLN A 276 20.82 9.11 1.46
CA GLN A 276 20.31 10.41 1.09
C GLN A 276 21.49 11.40 1.03
N ALA A 277 21.76 11.94 -0.15
CA ALA A 277 22.78 12.96 -0.34
C ALA A 277 22.16 14.36 -0.43
N TYR A 278 22.82 15.35 0.16
CA TYR A 278 22.35 16.72 0.20
C TYR A 278 23.28 17.58 -0.67
N PHE A 279 22.67 18.26 -1.63
CA PHE A 279 23.38 19.20 -2.50
C PHE A 279 22.81 20.59 -2.28
N GLN A 280 23.69 21.56 -2.10
CA GLN A 280 23.27 22.95 -2.03
C GLN A 280 23.07 23.46 -3.46
N ALA A 281 21.83 23.86 -3.77
CA ALA A 281 21.55 24.61 -4.99
C ALA A 281 21.74 26.10 -4.70
N TRP A 282 22.46 26.75 -5.57
CA TRP A 282 22.74 28.19 -5.49
C TRP A 282 21.55 29.01 -5.96
#